data_5c4fe2a36175fad5616e63c0d95d5ccc
#
_entry.id   5c4fe2a36175fad5616e63c0d95d5ccc
#
_cell.length_a   1.000
_cell.length_b   1.000
_cell.length_c   1.000
_cell.angle_alpha   90.00
_cell.angle_beta   90.00
_cell.angle_gamma   90.00
#
_symmetry.space_group_name_H-M   'P 1'
#
loop_
_entity.id
_entity.type
_entity.pdbx_description
1 polymer ?
#
loop_
_entity_poly.entity_id
_entity_poly.type
_entity_poly.pdbx_seq_one_letter_code
_entity_poly.pdbx_strand_id
1 'polypeptide(L)'
;MGGRVVLHSDLNNCYASIECMLHPELRRKYIAVCGSTEDRHGIVLAKNQLAKQCGVKTGEVIWEARQKCPQLTIVPPHMDQYLKFSRIVRAIYLRYSPEVESFGIDESWIELTGSPLLAHKTPAEIANEIRKAVKEEVGLTVSIGVSFNKIFAKLGSDMKKPDAVTEITEASFKEQIWPLPASELLCVGRATTERLRCYGIHTIGDLAKADRQMLVRLLGINGEKLWIFANGLDQSRVMPCDYDPPIKSVGHGITCTDDLLSKDEVRHVLMELSQEVGLKLRKNKLAATRVRISVRDNTLSHREYQGKLTFPTQSYTEIAAAGFELFCKKHTWNNNIRSLTISAIDLIPSDTPIQLDLWSDFTKHNKRLILERTMEDIRRRYGLHSINFAALTTGLKMPAHREVEYKMPSVMYH
;
A
#
# COMPACT_ATOMS: atom_id res chain seq x y z
N MET A 1 6.02 -37.52 -3.16
CA MET A 1 6.42 -36.11 -3.28
C MET A 1 5.30 -35.30 -2.63
N GLY A 2 5.60 -34.59 -1.53
CA GLY A 2 4.59 -33.78 -0.85
C GLY A 2 4.12 -32.64 -1.75
N GLY A 3 2.82 -32.31 -1.71
CA GLY A 3 2.26 -31.17 -2.42
C GLY A 3 2.89 -29.84 -1.97
N ARG A 4 2.59 -28.73 -2.67
CA ARG A 4 3.04 -27.40 -2.29
C ARG A 4 2.46 -26.99 -0.95
N VAL A 5 3.26 -26.32 -0.11
CA VAL A 5 2.86 -25.85 1.22
C VAL A 5 3.22 -24.38 1.39
N VAL A 6 2.21 -23.53 1.48
CA VAL A 6 2.32 -22.08 1.66
C VAL A 6 1.56 -21.67 2.91
N LEU A 7 2.22 -20.92 3.78
CA LEU A 7 1.58 -20.25 4.91
C LEU A 7 1.36 -18.78 4.57
N HIS A 8 0.28 -18.21 5.12
CA HIS A 8 0.08 -16.76 5.18
C HIS A 8 -0.15 -16.34 6.62
N SER A 9 0.67 -15.47 7.14
CA SER A 9 0.58 -14.94 8.50
C SER A 9 0.15 -13.48 8.49
N ASP A 10 -0.80 -13.13 9.37
CA ASP A 10 -1.40 -11.81 9.51
C ASP A 10 -1.39 -11.39 10.99
N LEU A 11 -0.76 -10.26 11.31
CA LEU A 11 -0.70 -9.69 12.66
C LEU A 11 -2.07 -9.15 13.08
N ASN A 12 -2.65 -9.72 14.15
CA ASN A 12 -3.98 -9.35 14.59
C ASN A 12 -4.03 -7.91 15.11
N ASN A 13 -4.87 -7.06 14.46
CA ASN A 13 -5.05 -5.65 14.81
C ASN A 13 -3.71 -4.89 14.93
N CYS A 14 -2.77 -5.12 14.05
CA CYS A 14 -1.34 -4.81 14.13
C CYS A 14 -1.04 -3.51 14.90
N TYR A 15 -1.41 -2.33 14.37
CA TYR A 15 -1.08 -1.04 15.00
C TYR A 15 -1.67 -0.92 16.41
N ALA A 16 -2.94 -1.27 16.57
CA ALA A 16 -3.59 -1.18 17.88
C ALA A 16 -3.00 -2.16 18.90
N SER A 17 -2.55 -3.35 18.46
CA SER A 17 -1.89 -4.33 19.32
C SER A 17 -0.52 -3.85 19.76
N ILE A 18 0.25 -3.23 18.87
CA ILE A 18 1.56 -2.62 19.18
C ILE A 18 1.38 -1.47 20.17
N GLU A 19 0.41 -0.58 19.97
CA GLU A 19 0.12 0.50 20.92
C GLU A 19 -0.26 -0.05 22.30
N CYS A 20 -1.11 -1.07 22.37
CA CYS A 20 -1.46 -1.73 23.63
C CYS A 20 -0.29 -2.47 24.31
N MET A 21 0.71 -2.88 23.55
CA MET A 21 1.92 -3.51 24.08
C MET A 21 2.88 -2.46 24.65
N LEU A 22 3.08 -1.36 23.92
CA LEU A 22 3.93 -0.25 24.38
C LEU A 22 3.30 0.54 25.53
N HIS A 23 1.97 0.64 25.56
CA HIS A 23 1.16 1.37 26.53
C HIS A 23 0.15 0.43 27.21
N PRO A 24 0.54 -0.34 28.25
CA PRO A 24 -0.31 -1.34 28.89
C PRO A 24 -1.65 -0.80 29.43
N GLU A 25 -1.71 0.48 29.76
CA GLU A 25 -2.92 1.18 30.22
C GLU A 25 -4.00 1.29 29.14
N LEU A 26 -3.66 1.09 27.86
CA LEU A 26 -4.58 1.07 26.72
C LEU A 26 -5.29 -0.28 26.56
N ARG A 27 -4.76 -1.38 27.12
CA ARG A 27 -5.27 -2.74 26.90
C ARG A 27 -6.73 -2.93 27.27
N ARG A 28 -7.21 -2.19 28.28
CA ARG A 28 -8.59 -2.26 28.77
C ARG A 28 -9.51 -1.18 28.22
N LYS A 29 -9.00 -0.31 27.34
CA LYS A 29 -9.78 0.77 26.70
C LYS A 29 -10.20 0.35 25.29
N TYR A 30 -11.27 0.97 24.81
CA TYR A 30 -11.66 0.90 23.40
C TYR A 30 -10.74 1.84 22.63
N ILE A 31 -9.81 1.34 21.81
CA ILE A 31 -8.86 2.18 21.11
C ILE A 31 -8.97 2.05 19.59
N ALA A 32 -8.75 3.17 18.92
CA ALA A 32 -8.48 3.21 17.49
C ALA A 32 -7.24 4.06 17.22
N VAL A 33 -6.34 3.55 16.39
CA VAL A 33 -5.22 4.30 15.84
C VAL A 33 -5.74 5.08 14.64
N CYS A 34 -5.62 6.41 14.67
CA CYS A 34 -6.20 7.29 13.66
C CYS A 34 -5.22 8.37 13.24
N GLY A 35 -5.31 8.80 11.98
CA GLY A 35 -4.60 9.98 11.50
C GLY A 35 -5.16 11.28 12.08
N SER A 36 -4.46 12.40 11.84
CA SER A 36 -4.83 13.73 12.31
C SER A 36 -6.13 14.21 11.66
N THR A 37 -7.07 14.69 12.48
CA THR A 37 -8.28 15.37 11.99
C THR A 37 -8.00 16.76 11.45
N GLU A 38 -7.03 17.46 12.02
CA GLU A 38 -6.63 18.81 11.61
C GLU A 38 -6.05 18.80 10.19
N ASP A 39 -5.32 17.74 9.86
CA ASP A 39 -4.77 17.53 8.52
C ASP A 39 -5.75 16.87 7.53
N ARG A 40 -7.04 16.75 7.88
CA ARG A 40 -8.05 16.02 7.08
C ARG A 40 -7.76 14.53 6.85
N HIS A 41 -6.90 13.93 7.68
CA HIS A 41 -6.53 12.50 7.66
C HIS A 41 -7.20 11.70 8.78
N GLY A 42 -8.25 12.24 9.40
CA GLY A 42 -8.95 11.67 10.56
C GLY A 42 -9.77 10.42 10.25
N ILE A 43 -9.12 9.33 9.81
CA ILE A 43 -9.71 8.02 9.58
C ILE A 43 -9.12 6.97 10.53
N VAL A 44 -9.89 5.91 10.80
CA VAL A 44 -9.45 4.75 11.57
C VAL A 44 -8.49 3.91 10.74
N LEU A 45 -7.22 3.84 11.13
CA LEU A 45 -6.20 2.99 10.51
C LEU A 45 -6.26 1.56 11.07
N ALA A 46 -6.37 1.44 12.40
CA ALA A 46 -6.54 0.16 13.09
C ALA A 46 -7.36 0.36 14.37
N LYS A 47 -7.89 -0.73 14.90
CA LYS A 47 -8.65 -0.74 16.16
C LYS A 47 -8.37 -2.03 16.92
N ASN A 48 -8.49 -1.99 18.26
CA ASN A 48 -8.38 -3.20 19.05
C ASN A 48 -9.70 -4.01 19.04
N GLN A 49 -9.65 -5.20 19.63
CA GLN A 49 -10.79 -6.11 19.64
C GLN A 49 -12.03 -5.51 20.33
N LEU A 50 -11.85 -4.73 21.40
CA LEU A 50 -12.95 -4.07 22.11
C LEU A 50 -13.68 -3.08 21.19
N ALA A 51 -12.96 -2.19 20.51
CA ALA A 51 -13.56 -1.24 19.57
C ALA A 51 -14.19 -1.97 18.35
N LYS A 52 -13.60 -3.08 17.89
CA LYS A 52 -14.17 -3.93 16.82
C LYS A 52 -15.52 -4.51 17.23
N GLN A 53 -15.71 -4.93 18.49
CA GLN A 53 -16.98 -5.43 19.01
C GLN A 53 -18.09 -4.36 19.04
N CYS A 54 -17.73 -3.08 19.19
CA CYS A 54 -18.66 -1.96 19.05
C CYS A 54 -19.03 -1.64 17.59
N GLY A 55 -18.48 -2.36 16.61
CA GLY A 55 -18.75 -2.15 15.19
C GLY A 55 -17.88 -1.09 14.52
N VAL A 56 -16.80 -0.61 15.16
CA VAL A 56 -15.81 0.31 14.56
C VAL A 56 -15.10 -0.40 13.40
N LYS A 57 -15.02 0.26 12.24
CA LYS A 57 -14.40 -0.29 11.02
C LYS A 57 -13.13 0.48 10.63
N THR A 58 -12.18 -0.21 10.03
CA THR A 58 -11.02 0.43 9.39
C THR A 58 -11.47 1.23 8.16
N GLY A 59 -10.89 2.42 7.97
CA GLY A 59 -11.22 3.32 6.87
C GLY A 59 -12.42 4.24 7.12
N GLU A 60 -13.18 4.07 8.23
CA GLU A 60 -14.24 5.01 8.57
C GLU A 60 -13.70 6.27 9.25
N VAL A 61 -14.44 7.36 9.16
CA VAL A 61 -14.06 8.62 9.79
C VAL A 61 -14.28 8.57 11.31
N ILE A 62 -13.47 9.34 12.06
CA ILE A 62 -13.46 9.31 13.54
C ILE A 62 -14.83 9.61 14.15
N TRP A 63 -15.62 10.53 13.56
CA TRP A 63 -16.93 10.87 14.10
C TRP A 63 -17.92 9.70 13.98
N GLU A 64 -17.90 8.93 12.87
CA GLU A 64 -18.73 7.71 12.73
C GLU A 64 -18.30 6.64 13.74
N ALA A 65 -16.98 6.46 13.91
CA ALA A 65 -16.44 5.51 14.89
C ALA A 65 -16.88 5.88 16.32
N ARG A 66 -16.89 7.18 16.68
CA ARG A 66 -17.37 7.65 17.99
C ARG A 66 -18.87 7.51 18.17
N GLN A 67 -19.67 7.62 17.10
CA GLN A 67 -21.11 7.32 17.21
C GLN A 67 -21.38 5.86 17.61
N LYS A 68 -20.56 4.92 17.11
CA LYS A 68 -20.68 3.49 17.45
C LYS A 68 -20.06 3.16 18.80
N CYS A 69 -19.02 3.86 19.18
CA CYS A 69 -18.26 3.65 20.40
C CYS A 69 -17.95 5.01 21.06
N PRO A 70 -18.87 5.59 21.86
CA PRO A 70 -18.69 6.93 22.46
C PRO A 70 -17.45 7.05 23.34
N GLN A 71 -17.02 5.96 23.97
CA GLN A 71 -15.84 5.88 24.83
C GLN A 71 -14.53 5.58 24.07
N LEU A 72 -14.54 5.70 22.73
CA LEU A 72 -13.38 5.41 21.89
C LEU A 72 -12.22 6.37 22.16
N THR A 73 -11.10 5.84 22.58
CA THR A 73 -9.83 6.56 22.75
C THR A 73 -9.09 6.55 21.42
N ILE A 74 -8.77 7.74 20.91
CA ILE A 74 -7.97 7.91 19.69
C ILE A 74 -6.50 7.95 20.05
N VAL A 75 -5.68 7.19 19.32
CA VAL A 75 -4.22 7.13 19.47
C VAL A 75 -3.58 7.53 18.14
N PRO A 76 -2.60 8.44 18.14
CA PRO A 76 -1.87 8.78 16.91
C PRO A 76 -1.03 7.60 16.44
N PRO A 77 -0.73 7.46 15.12
CA PRO A 77 0.08 6.37 14.60
C PRO A 77 1.58 6.60 14.85
N HIS A 78 2.28 5.55 15.27
CA HIS A 78 3.74 5.52 15.44
C HIS A 78 4.37 4.54 14.43
N MET A 79 4.45 4.96 13.16
CA MET A 79 4.85 4.11 12.03
C MET A 79 6.26 3.50 12.17
N ASP A 80 7.20 4.19 12.82
CA ASP A 80 8.54 3.70 13.14
C ASP A 80 8.48 2.43 14.01
N GLN A 81 7.61 2.44 15.03
CA GLN A 81 7.39 1.28 15.90
C GLN A 81 6.74 0.13 15.11
N TYR A 82 5.73 0.42 14.30
CA TYR A 82 5.07 -0.62 13.51
C TYR A 82 6.02 -1.32 12.56
N LEU A 83 6.87 -0.57 11.84
CA LEU A 83 7.91 -1.13 10.99
C LEU A 83 8.98 -1.90 11.76
N LYS A 84 9.34 -1.44 12.96
CA LYS A 84 10.28 -2.16 13.84
C LYS A 84 9.73 -3.53 14.20
N PHE A 85 8.49 -3.61 14.71
CA PHE A 85 7.86 -4.87 15.08
C PHE A 85 7.58 -5.78 13.88
N SER A 86 7.19 -5.23 12.74
CA SER A 86 7.09 -5.96 11.47
C SER A 86 8.39 -6.69 11.12
N ARG A 87 9.53 -6.00 11.25
CA ARG A 87 10.87 -6.61 11.00
C ARG A 87 11.21 -7.70 12.00
N ILE A 88 10.90 -7.50 13.28
CA ILE A 88 11.14 -8.51 14.32
C ILE A 88 10.33 -9.78 14.05
N VAL A 89 9.04 -9.63 13.74
CA VAL A 89 8.16 -10.75 13.41
C VAL A 89 8.63 -11.49 12.14
N ARG A 90 9.02 -10.74 11.11
CA ARG A 90 9.58 -11.34 9.89
C ARG A 90 10.87 -12.12 10.16
N ALA A 91 11.73 -11.66 11.07
CA ALA A 91 12.92 -12.39 11.48
C ALA A 91 12.59 -13.75 12.14
N ILE A 92 11.43 -13.86 12.81
CA ILE A 92 10.93 -15.15 13.32
C ILE A 92 10.55 -16.07 12.15
N TYR A 93 9.83 -15.57 11.13
CA TYR A 93 9.45 -16.36 9.96
C TYR A 93 10.67 -16.93 9.21
N LEU A 94 11.73 -16.13 9.10
CA LEU A 94 12.99 -16.54 8.43
C LEU A 94 13.72 -17.70 9.10
N ARG A 95 13.38 -18.05 10.34
CA ARG A 95 13.90 -19.26 11.00
C ARG A 95 13.31 -20.56 10.40
N TYR A 96 12.15 -20.44 9.76
CA TYR A 96 11.40 -21.58 9.21
C TYR A 96 11.56 -21.70 7.68
N SER A 97 11.76 -20.60 6.98
CA SER A 97 11.98 -20.58 5.53
C SER A 97 12.76 -19.34 5.10
N PRO A 98 13.66 -19.43 4.10
CA PRO A 98 14.27 -18.26 3.45
C PRO A 98 13.31 -17.54 2.51
N GLU A 99 12.25 -18.22 2.05
CA GLU A 99 11.23 -17.67 1.15
C GLU A 99 10.09 -17.07 1.96
N VAL A 100 10.25 -15.79 2.33
CA VAL A 100 9.28 -14.98 3.09
C VAL A 100 8.98 -13.71 2.31
N GLU A 101 7.81 -13.65 1.72
CA GLU A 101 7.32 -12.50 0.96
C GLU A 101 6.41 -11.63 1.82
N SER A 102 6.77 -10.37 2.01
CA SER A 102 5.92 -9.42 2.73
C SER A 102 4.74 -8.95 1.87
N PHE A 103 3.57 -8.82 2.48
CA PHE A 103 2.38 -8.21 1.92
C PHE A 103 1.89 -7.08 2.83
N GLY A 104 2.54 -5.93 2.74
CA GLY A 104 2.37 -4.84 3.70
C GLY A 104 3.22 -4.98 4.94
N ILE A 105 2.83 -4.29 6.01
CA ILE A 105 3.58 -4.24 7.29
C ILE A 105 3.30 -5.46 8.15
N ASP A 106 2.11 -6.00 8.09
CA ASP A 106 1.53 -6.94 9.03
C ASP A 106 1.29 -8.34 8.45
N GLU A 107 1.42 -8.49 7.14
CA GLU A 107 1.17 -9.75 6.46
C GLU A 107 2.42 -10.30 5.76
N SER A 108 2.56 -11.63 5.73
CA SER A 108 3.63 -12.29 4.99
C SER A 108 3.22 -13.69 4.53
N TRP A 109 3.64 -14.07 3.31
CA TRP A 109 3.65 -15.46 2.89
C TRP A 109 4.97 -16.12 3.24
N ILE A 110 4.92 -17.42 3.56
CA ILE A 110 6.06 -18.25 3.92
C ILE A 110 5.93 -19.56 3.11
N GLU A 111 6.89 -19.86 2.26
CA GLU A 111 6.92 -21.11 1.47
C GLU A 111 7.63 -22.21 2.29
N LEU A 112 6.98 -23.31 2.53
CA LEU A 112 7.55 -24.46 3.24
C LEU A 112 7.77 -25.67 2.33
N THR A 113 7.43 -25.59 1.06
CA THR A 113 7.58 -26.69 0.10
C THR A 113 9.03 -27.19 0.08
N GLY A 114 9.22 -28.49 0.29
CA GLY A 114 10.54 -29.11 0.34
C GLY A 114 11.36 -28.81 1.63
N SER A 115 10.77 -28.13 2.61
CA SER A 115 11.46 -27.87 3.89
C SER A 115 11.73 -29.19 4.65
N PRO A 116 12.93 -29.39 5.22
CA PRO A 116 13.24 -30.53 6.08
C PRO A 116 12.29 -30.66 7.28
N LEU A 117 11.69 -29.55 7.73
CA LEU A 117 10.75 -29.55 8.86
C LEU A 117 9.52 -30.42 8.57
N LEU A 118 9.09 -30.51 7.31
CA LEU A 118 7.95 -31.30 6.89
C LEU A 118 8.20 -32.83 6.96
N ALA A 119 9.44 -33.26 7.16
CA ALA A 119 9.74 -34.68 7.41
C ALA A 119 9.28 -35.14 8.82
N HIS A 120 9.12 -34.20 9.76
CA HIS A 120 8.83 -34.48 11.15
C HIS A 120 7.58 -33.82 11.71
N LYS A 121 7.02 -32.84 10.99
CA LYS A 121 5.89 -32.02 11.44
C LYS A 121 4.92 -31.76 10.29
N THR A 122 3.65 -31.70 10.60
CA THR A 122 2.63 -31.24 9.67
C THR A 122 2.72 -29.72 9.43
N PRO A 123 2.25 -29.20 8.31
CA PRO A 123 2.21 -27.76 8.04
C PRO A 123 1.47 -26.98 9.13
N ALA A 124 0.39 -27.53 9.67
CA ALA A 124 -0.38 -26.90 10.75
C ALA A 124 0.38 -26.85 12.08
N GLU A 125 1.20 -27.85 12.40
CA GLU A 125 2.08 -27.84 13.59
C GLU A 125 3.14 -26.75 13.47
N ILE A 126 3.81 -26.64 12.30
CA ILE A 126 4.78 -25.55 12.03
C ILE A 126 4.12 -24.18 12.15
N ALA A 127 2.93 -23.99 11.58
CA ALA A 127 2.17 -22.76 11.71
C ALA A 127 1.85 -22.42 13.17
N ASN A 128 1.49 -23.41 13.99
CA ASN A 128 1.26 -23.22 15.42
C ASN A 128 2.54 -22.89 16.20
N GLU A 129 3.69 -23.42 15.81
CA GLU A 129 4.99 -23.05 16.39
C GLU A 129 5.32 -21.58 16.07
N ILE A 130 5.17 -21.16 14.82
CA ILE A 130 5.35 -19.75 14.41
C ILE A 130 4.43 -18.85 15.23
N ARG A 131 3.14 -19.19 15.33
CA ARG A 131 2.14 -18.44 16.10
C ARG A 131 2.54 -18.29 17.57
N LYS A 132 2.99 -19.37 18.21
CA LYS A 132 3.48 -19.37 19.60
C LYS A 132 4.74 -18.53 19.74
N ALA A 133 5.74 -18.69 18.85
CA ALA A 133 6.98 -17.92 18.87
C ALA A 133 6.71 -16.40 18.77
N VAL A 134 5.84 -15.97 17.88
CA VAL A 134 5.46 -14.55 17.80
C VAL A 134 4.80 -14.06 19.08
N LYS A 135 3.93 -14.88 19.69
CA LYS A 135 3.24 -14.52 20.92
C LYS A 135 4.18 -14.45 22.14
N GLU A 136 5.08 -15.40 22.28
CA GLU A 136 5.98 -15.51 23.42
C GLU A 136 7.17 -14.53 23.34
N GLU A 137 7.76 -14.36 22.14
CA GLU A 137 8.95 -13.53 21.96
C GLU A 137 8.62 -12.05 21.73
N VAL A 138 7.46 -11.75 21.10
CA VAL A 138 7.11 -10.38 20.71
C VAL A 138 5.92 -9.82 21.51
N GLY A 139 5.07 -10.69 22.06
CA GLY A 139 3.84 -10.28 22.75
C GLY A 139 2.69 -9.90 21.81
N LEU A 140 2.82 -10.18 20.52
CA LEU A 140 1.78 -9.99 19.50
C LEU A 140 1.14 -11.33 19.13
N THR A 141 -0.05 -11.29 18.53
CA THR A 141 -0.70 -12.50 18.02
C THR A 141 -0.84 -12.44 16.51
N VAL A 142 -0.78 -13.62 15.88
CA VAL A 142 -0.96 -13.78 14.43
C VAL A 142 -2.06 -14.80 14.16
N SER A 143 -2.75 -14.61 13.03
CA SER A 143 -3.61 -15.66 12.46
C SER A 143 -2.92 -16.19 11.20
N ILE A 144 -2.82 -17.52 11.09
CA ILE A 144 -2.07 -18.16 10.01
C ILE A 144 -2.99 -19.07 9.20
N GLY A 145 -3.02 -18.84 7.89
CA GLY A 145 -3.62 -19.76 6.93
C GLY A 145 -2.56 -20.68 6.34
N VAL A 146 -2.86 -21.96 6.24
CA VAL A 146 -2.01 -23.01 5.66
C VAL A 146 -2.71 -23.54 4.43
N SER A 147 -2.06 -23.51 3.27
CA SER A 147 -2.66 -24.04 2.04
C SER A 147 -1.61 -24.43 0.99
N PHE A 148 -2.08 -24.88 -0.16
CA PHE A 148 -1.26 -25.28 -1.32
C PHE A 148 -1.00 -24.14 -2.32
N ASN A 149 -1.55 -22.93 -2.08
CA ASN A 149 -1.28 -21.73 -2.86
C ASN A 149 -1.40 -20.46 -2.00
N LYS A 150 -0.88 -19.32 -2.52
CA LYS A 150 -0.85 -18.03 -1.81
C LYS A 150 -2.25 -17.49 -1.51
N ILE A 151 -3.20 -17.69 -2.43
CA ILE A 151 -4.54 -17.10 -2.36
C ILE A 151 -5.35 -17.74 -1.24
N PHE A 152 -5.34 -19.07 -1.17
CA PHE A 152 -6.07 -19.79 -0.13
C PHE A 152 -5.38 -19.73 1.23
N ALA A 153 -4.03 -19.65 1.26
CA ALA A 153 -3.32 -19.38 2.50
C ALA A 153 -3.75 -18.03 3.10
N LYS A 154 -3.84 -16.95 2.26
CA LYS A 154 -4.34 -15.66 2.74
C LYS A 154 -5.80 -15.73 3.19
N LEU A 155 -6.66 -16.34 2.42
CA LEU A 155 -8.07 -16.49 2.80
C LEU A 155 -8.21 -17.25 4.14
N GLY A 156 -7.41 -18.31 4.34
CA GLY A 156 -7.38 -19.08 5.59
C GLY A 156 -6.99 -18.23 6.80
N SER A 157 -6.04 -17.31 6.66
CA SER A 157 -5.65 -16.41 7.75
C SER A 157 -6.76 -15.43 8.16
N ASP A 158 -7.70 -15.13 7.26
CA ASP A 158 -8.83 -14.25 7.52
C ASP A 158 -10.05 -14.97 8.13
N MET A 159 -10.22 -16.29 7.89
CA MET A 159 -11.40 -17.05 8.32
C MET A 159 -11.55 -17.17 9.83
N LYS A 160 -10.41 -17.33 10.56
CA LYS A 160 -10.42 -17.45 12.02
C LYS A 160 -9.44 -16.43 12.61
N LYS A 161 -9.98 -15.39 13.26
CA LYS A 161 -9.22 -14.33 13.95
C LYS A 161 -9.85 -14.08 15.32
N PRO A 162 -9.07 -13.76 16.37
CA PRO A 162 -7.60 -13.67 16.39
C PRO A 162 -6.90 -14.98 16.84
N ASP A 163 -5.58 -15.03 16.70
CA ASP A 163 -4.68 -16.03 17.32
C ASP A 163 -5.03 -17.47 16.94
N ALA A 164 -5.19 -17.76 15.65
CA ALA A 164 -5.65 -19.04 15.14
C ALA A 164 -4.83 -19.55 13.95
N VAL A 165 -4.94 -20.85 13.69
CA VAL A 165 -4.45 -21.50 12.48
C VAL A 165 -5.63 -22.11 11.74
N THR A 166 -5.69 -21.89 10.42
CA THR A 166 -6.70 -22.46 9.52
C THR A 166 -6.01 -23.20 8.38
N GLU A 167 -6.31 -24.48 8.20
CA GLU A 167 -5.76 -25.28 7.11
C GLU A 167 -6.81 -25.48 6.03
N ILE A 168 -6.39 -25.27 4.78
CA ILE A 168 -7.21 -25.43 3.57
C ILE A 168 -6.44 -26.33 2.61
N THR A 169 -6.88 -27.57 2.47
CA THR A 169 -6.25 -28.57 1.62
C THR A 169 -6.90 -28.66 0.23
N GLU A 170 -6.22 -29.29 -0.74
CA GLU A 170 -6.79 -29.57 -2.06
C GLU A 170 -8.09 -30.39 -1.99
N ALA A 171 -8.23 -31.25 -0.99
CA ALA A 171 -9.44 -32.05 -0.81
C ALA A 171 -10.60 -31.24 -0.23
N SER A 172 -10.32 -30.26 0.64
CA SER A 172 -11.34 -29.56 1.43
C SER A 172 -11.70 -28.15 0.92
N PHE A 173 -10.92 -27.57 -0.01
CA PHE A 173 -11.11 -26.16 -0.36
C PHE A 173 -12.49 -25.85 -0.96
N LYS A 174 -13.07 -26.77 -1.72
CA LYS A 174 -14.41 -26.53 -2.31
C LYS A 174 -15.48 -26.42 -1.25
N GLU A 175 -15.43 -27.27 -0.22
CA GLU A 175 -16.39 -27.22 0.89
C GLU A 175 -16.19 -26.00 1.78
N GLN A 176 -14.93 -25.61 2.02
CA GLN A 176 -14.61 -24.50 2.93
C GLN A 176 -14.71 -23.12 2.25
N ILE A 177 -14.31 -22.99 0.99
CA ILE A 177 -14.12 -21.71 0.30
C ILE A 177 -15.27 -21.36 -0.63
N TRP A 178 -15.78 -22.32 -1.42
CA TRP A 178 -16.80 -22.02 -2.42
C TRP A 178 -18.10 -21.42 -1.87
N PRO A 179 -18.55 -21.74 -0.64
CA PRO A 179 -19.72 -21.09 -0.05
C PRO A 179 -19.50 -19.63 0.38
N LEU A 180 -18.24 -19.20 0.49
CA LEU A 180 -17.92 -17.84 0.93
C LEU A 180 -18.32 -16.81 -0.13
N PRO A 181 -18.68 -15.57 0.29
CA PRO A 181 -18.93 -14.47 -0.64
C PRO A 181 -17.74 -14.23 -1.58
N ALA A 182 -17.99 -13.92 -2.85
CA ALA A 182 -16.93 -13.63 -3.82
C ALA A 182 -16.03 -12.45 -3.36
N SER A 183 -16.55 -11.52 -2.55
CA SER A 183 -15.81 -10.40 -1.98
C SER A 183 -14.70 -10.79 -1.02
N GLU A 184 -14.71 -12.00 -0.48
CA GLU A 184 -13.63 -12.51 0.40
C GLU A 184 -12.39 -12.94 -0.39
N LEU A 185 -12.53 -13.19 -1.70
CA LEU A 185 -11.40 -13.55 -2.53
C LEU A 185 -10.49 -12.35 -2.78
N LEU A 186 -9.19 -12.56 -2.68
CA LEU A 186 -8.18 -11.54 -2.97
C LEU A 186 -8.41 -10.90 -4.34
N CYS A 187 -8.26 -9.60 -4.45
CA CYS A 187 -8.53 -8.77 -5.64
C CYS A 187 -10.02 -8.58 -6.00
N VAL A 188 -10.96 -9.03 -5.19
CA VAL A 188 -12.39 -8.74 -5.35
C VAL A 188 -12.79 -7.59 -4.44
N GLY A 189 -12.55 -6.37 -4.89
CA GLY A 189 -12.99 -5.14 -4.20
C GLY A 189 -14.47 -4.81 -4.49
N ARG A 190 -14.97 -3.73 -3.87
CA ARG A 190 -16.37 -3.29 -3.96
C ARG A 190 -16.90 -3.19 -5.40
N ALA A 191 -16.16 -2.50 -6.29
CA ALA A 191 -16.58 -2.34 -7.69
C ALA A 191 -16.66 -3.68 -8.45
N THR A 192 -15.71 -4.60 -8.18
CA THR A 192 -15.72 -5.95 -8.76
C THR A 192 -16.92 -6.76 -8.23
N THR A 193 -17.17 -6.67 -6.92
CA THR A 193 -18.33 -7.34 -6.28
C THR A 193 -19.65 -6.88 -6.91
N GLU A 194 -19.84 -5.57 -7.10
CA GLU A 194 -21.04 -5.01 -7.71
C GLU A 194 -21.22 -5.51 -9.15
N ARG A 195 -20.13 -5.53 -9.94
CA ARG A 195 -20.17 -6.07 -11.32
C ARG A 195 -20.52 -7.57 -11.35
N LEU A 196 -19.87 -8.37 -10.50
CA LEU A 196 -20.13 -9.82 -10.43
C LEU A 196 -21.60 -10.12 -10.06
N ARG A 197 -22.16 -9.36 -9.12
CA ARG A 197 -23.57 -9.48 -8.70
C ARG A 197 -24.56 -9.26 -9.84
N CYS A 198 -24.28 -8.33 -10.77
CA CYS A 198 -25.12 -8.11 -11.95
C CYS A 198 -25.20 -9.33 -12.87
N TYR A 199 -24.27 -10.28 -12.75
CA TYR A 199 -24.23 -11.54 -13.50
C TYR A 199 -24.59 -12.77 -12.65
N GLY A 200 -25.18 -12.56 -11.47
CA GLY A 200 -25.61 -13.64 -10.58
C GLY A 200 -24.46 -14.36 -9.87
N ILE A 201 -23.26 -13.78 -9.84
CA ILE A 201 -22.08 -14.34 -9.17
C ILE A 201 -21.98 -13.72 -7.78
N HIS A 202 -22.32 -14.50 -6.75
CA HIS A 202 -22.35 -14.06 -5.35
C HIS A 202 -21.28 -14.72 -4.52
N THR A 203 -20.95 -15.97 -4.81
CA THR A 203 -19.99 -16.78 -4.06
C THR A 203 -18.71 -17.04 -4.85
N ILE A 204 -17.66 -17.49 -4.15
CA ILE A 204 -16.43 -17.96 -4.80
C ILE A 204 -16.72 -19.17 -5.68
N GLY A 205 -17.65 -20.05 -5.26
CA GLY A 205 -18.11 -21.20 -6.06
C GLY A 205 -18.83 -20.81 -7.34
N ASP A 206 -19.64 -19.75 -7.33
CA ASP A 206 -20.26 -19.21 -8.56
C ASP A 206 -19.19 -18.68 -9.50
N LEU A 207 -18.20 -17.97 -8.98
CA LEU A 207 -17.06 -17.44 -9.74
C LEU A 207 -16.24 -18.58 -10.37
N ALA A 208 -15.98 -19.65 -9.62
CA ALA A 208 -15.24 -20.82 -10.09
C ALA A 208 -15.94 -21.56 -11.23
N LYS A 209 -17.28 -21.59 -11.20
CA LYS A 209 -18.13 -22.27 -12.20
C LYS A 209 -18.49 -21.38 -13.39
N ALA A 210 -18.25 -20.07 -13.30
CA ALA A 210 -18.57 -19.11 -14.35
C ALA A 210 -17.76 -19.37 -15.62
N ASP A 211 -18.30 -18.99 -16.77
CA ASP A 211 -17.57 -19.03 -18.04
C ASP A 211 -16.37 -18.08 -18.02
N ARG A 212 -15.18 -18.63 -18.26
CA ARG A 212 -13.91 -17.88 -18.22
C ARG A 212 -13.89 -16.73 -19.24
N GLN A 213 -14.43 -16.95 -20.44
CA GLN A 213 -14.43 -15.92 -21.48
C GLN A 213 -15.40 -14.79 -21.13
N MET A 214 -16.52 -15.10 -20.50
CA MET A 214 -17.46 -14.11 -19.98
C MET A 214 -16.78 -13.24 -18.91
N LEU A 215 -16.04 -13.83 -17.97
CA LEU A 215 -15.30 -13.09 -16.95
C LEU A 215 -14.20 -12.18 -17.54
N VAL A 216 -13.51 -12.64 -18.57
CA VAL A 216 -12.52 -11.83 -19.32
C VAL A 216 -13.19 -10.64 -20.01
N ARG A 217 -14.36 -10.83 -20.64
CA ARG A 217 -15.13 -9.72 -21.22
C ARG A 217 -15.60 -8.72 -20.19
N LEU A 218 -15.98 -9.19 -19.00
CA LEU A 218 -16.50 -8.36 -17.92
C LEU A 218 -15.40 -7.55 -17.18
N LEU A 219 -14.28 -8.20 -16.85
CA LEU A 219 -13.25 -7.69 -15.95
C LEU A 219 -11.84 -7.60 -16.56
N GLY A 220 -11.69 -7.96 -17.85
CA GLY A 220 -10.39 -8.03 -18.51
C GLY A 220 -9.52 -9.15 -17.94
N ILE A 221 -8.21 -8.96 -17.95
CA ILE A 221 -7.24 -9.91 -17.40
C ILE A 221 -7.51 -10.29 -15.94
N ASN A 222 -8.11 -9.36 -15.16
CA ASN A 222 -8.48 -9.63 -13.78
C ASN A 222 -9.60 -10.71 -13.68
N GLY A 223 -10.52 -10.77 -14.64
CA GLY A 223 -11.54 -11.81 -14.67
C GLY A 223 -10.95 -13.22 -14.82
N GLU A 224 -9.93 -13.35 -15.67
CA GLU A 224 -9.18 -14.60 -15.82
C GLU A 224 -8.45 -14.99 -14.54
N LYS A 225 -7.74 -14.04 -13.93
CA LYS A 225 -7.03 -14.26 -12.65
C LYS A 225 -7.99 -14.69 -11.54
N LEU A 226 -9.14 -14.04 -11.41
CA LEU A 226 -10.12 -14.39 -10.40
C LEU A 226 -10.71 -15.80 -10.61
N TRP A 227 -10.91 -16.21 -11.86
CA TRP A 227 -11.31 -17.57 -12.16
C TRP A 227 -10.25 -18.60 -11.75
N ILE A 228 -8.97 -18.33 -12.05
CA ILE A 228 -7.82 -19.14 -11.63
C ILE A 228 -7.78 -19.24 -10.10
N PHE A 229 -7.93 -18.13 -9.39
CA PHE A 229 -7.93 -18.08 -7.94
C PHE A 229 -9.07 -18.89 -7.32
N ALA A 230 -10.30 -18.71 -7.80
CA ALA A 230 -11.47 -19.41 -7.29
C ALA A 230 -11.39 -20.94 -7.48
N ASN A 231 -10.67 -21.39 -8.52
CA ASN A 231 -10.44 -22.81 -8.79
C ASN A 231 -9.18 -23.38 -8.09
N GLY A 232 -8.44 -22.57 -7.31
CA GLY A 232 -7.23 -23.02 -6.62
C GLY A 232 -6.02 -23.27 -7.53
N LEU A 233 -6.05 -22.73 -8.74
CA LEU A 233 -5.03 -22.95 -9.77
C LEU A 233 -3.89 -21.93 -9.73
N ASP A 234 -3.82 -21.10 -8.69
CA ASP A 234 -2.73 -20.12 -8.53
C ASP A 234 -1.39 -20.83 -8.30
N GLN A 235 -0.40 -20.48 -9.13
CA GLN A 235 0.96 -21.00 -9.07
C GLN A 235 1.99 -19.89 -8.77
N SER A 236 1.54 -18.71 -8.35
CA SER A 236 2.44 -17.59 -8.03
C SER A 236 3.44 -18.00 -6.93
N ARG A 237 4.70 -17.68 -7.14
CA ARG A 237 5.77 -18.02 -6.20
C ARG A 237 5.72 -17.11 -4.97
N VAL A 238 6.17 -17.64 -3.84
CA VAL A 238 6.56 -16.81 -2.69
C VAL A 238 7.97 -16.30 -2.97
N MET A 239 8.13 -14.98 -2.99
CA MET A 239 9.42 -14.36 -3.27
C MET A 239 10.34 -14.41 -2.06
N PRO A 240 11.67 -14.52 -2.25
CA PRO A 240 12.64 -14.40 -1.17
C PRO A 240 12.52 -13.05 -0.45
N CYS A 241 12.95 -13.00 0.80
CA CYS A 241 12.81 -11.80 1.65
C CYS A 241 13.63 -10.59 1.17
N ASP A 242 14.64 -10.79 0.34
CA ASP A 242 15.52 -9.78 -0.26
C ASP A 242 15.08 -9.37 -1.68
N TYR A 243 14.01 -9.96 -2.19
CA TYR A 243 13.48 -9.57 -3.50
C TYR A 243 12.98 -8.12 -3.49
N ASP A 244 13.60 -7.27 -4.29
CA ASP A 244 13.19 -5.88 -4.50
C ASP A 244 12.62 -5.74 -5.94
N PRO A 245 11.31 -5.52 -6.08
CA PRO A 245 10.68 -5.45 -7.39
C PRO A 245 11.09 -4.20 -8.15
N PRO A 246 11.07 -4.23 -9.49
CA PRO A 246 11.36 -3.06 -10.30
C PRO A 246 10.36 -1.94 -10.01
N ILE A 247 10.87 -0.74 -9.75
CA ILE A 247 10.06 0.45 -9.49
C ILE A 247 9.37 0.87 -10.80
N LYS A 248 8.06 0.80 -10.84
CA LYS A 248 7.24 1.17 -12.01
C LYS A 248 6.89 2.65 -12.07
N SER A 249 6.78 3.30 -10.92
CA SER A 249 6.48 4.73 -10.80
C SER A 249 6.95 5.27 -9.47
N VAL A 250 7.24 6.57 -9.41
CA VAL A 250 7.56 7.29 -8.18
C VAL A 250 6.59 8.46 -8.07
N GLY A 251 5.78 8.48 -7.03
CA GLY A 251 4.79 9.53 -6.83
C GLY A 251 4.72 10.01 -5.40
N HIS A 252 4.20 11.22 -5.23
CA HIS A 252 3.84 11.78 -3.94
C HIS A 252 2.52 12.54 -4.07
N GLY A 253 1.65 12.39 -3.09
CA GLY A 253 0.34 13.03 -3.09
C GLY A 253 -0.11 13.39 -1.69
N ILE A 254 -0.98 14.39 -1.60
CA ILE A 254 -1.48 14.88 -0.32
C ILE A 254 -2.94 15.31 -0.43
N THR A 255 -3.68 15.13 0.67
CA THR A 255 -4.92 15.86 0.92
C THR A 255 -4.54 17.19 1.58
N CYS A 256 -4.90 18.30 0.95
CA CYS A 256 -4.57 19.63 1.45
C CYS A 256 -5.35 19.92 2.75
N THR A 257 -4.77 20.71 3.65
CA THR A 257 -5.42 21.13 4.91
C THR A 257 -6.70 21.93 4.62
N ASP A 258 -6.66 22.72 3.56
CA ASP A 258 -7.81 23.46 3.02
C ASP A 258 -7.93 23.23 1.52
N ASP A 259 -9.13 23.44 0.97
CA ASP A 259 -9.36 23.34 -0.46
C ASP A 259 -8.54 24.41 -1.21
N LEU A 260 -7.94 24.00 -2.33
CA LEU A 260 -7.22 24.92 -3.20
C LEU A 260 -8.23 25.69 -4.07
N LEU A 261 -8.07 27.02 -4.10
CA LEU A 261 -8.99 27.96 -4.75
C LEU A 261 -8.40 28.64 -5.98
N SER A 262 -7.09 28.50 -6.21
CA SER A 262 -6.39 29.16 -7.32
C SER A 262 -5.38 28.24 -8.01
N LYS A 263 -5.04 28.57 -9.26
CA LYS A 263 -4.00 27.88 -10.02
C LYS A 263 -2.62 28.02 -9.38
N ASP A 264 -2.35 29.16 -8.72
CA ASP A 264 -1.08 29.38 -8.04
C ASP A 264 -0.93 28.47 -6.82
N GLU A 265 -1.99 28.25 -6.04
CA GLU A 265 -1.98 27.28 -4.94
C GLU A 265 -1.70 25.86 -5.46
N VAL A 266 -2.33 25.46 -6.58
CA VAL A 266 -2.05 24.16 -7.24
C VAL A 266 -0.59 24.06 -7.67
N ARG A 267 -0.04 25.14 -8.26
CA ARG A 267 1.35 25.19 -8.70
C ARG A 267 2.32 25.02 -7.53
N HIS A 268 2.05 25.69 -6.39
CA HIS A 268 2.88 25.58 -5.19
C HIS A 268 2.84 24.17 -4.62
N VAL A 269 1.65 23.57 -4.47
CA VAL A 269 1.51 22.19 -3.98
C VAL A 269 2.22 21.20 -4.90
N LEU A 270 2.05 21.29 -6.23
CA LEU A 270 2.74 20.41 -7.17
C LEU A 270 4.27 20.57 -7.09
N MET A 271 4.77 21.79 -6.92
CA MET A 271 6.21 22.06 -6.73
C MET A 271 6.73 21.39 -5.46
N GLU A 272 6.01 21.50 -4.35
CA GLU A 272 6.39 20.89 -3.10
C GLU A 272 6.42 19.36 -3.18
N LEU A 273 5.35 18.75 -3.72
CA LEU A 273 5.28 17.30 -3.91
C LEU A 273 6.38 16.77 -4.84
N SER A 274 6.72 17.54 -5.88
CA SER A 274 7.74 17.12 -6.85
C SER A 274 9.14 17.06 -6.25
N GLN A 275 9.47 17.83 -5.22
CA GLN A 275 10.77 17.75 -4.54
C GLN A 275 11.04 16.35 -4.02
N GLU A 276 10.03 15.74 -3.39
CA GLU A 276 10.10 14.37 -2.89
C GLU A 276 10.22 13.35 -4.02
N VAL A 277 9.47 13.55 -5.11
CA VAL A 277 9.56 12.68 -6.31
C VAL A 277 10.97 12.72 -6.90
N GLY A 278 11.56 13.92 -7.06
CA GLY A 278 12.93 14.07 -7.58
C GLY A 278 13.97 13.42 -6.67
N LEU A 279 13.85 13.57 -5.35
CA LEU A 279 14.73 12.92 -4.38
C LEU A 279 14.68 11.39 -4.51
N LYS A 280 13.48 10.81 -4.60
CA LYS A 280 13.28 9.37 -4.77
C LYS A 280 13.85 8.86 -6.10
N LEU A 281 13.66 9.59 -7.18
CA LEU A 281 14.23 9.24 -8.49
C LEU A 281 15.76 9.19 -8.42
N ARG A 282 16.39 10.20 -7.82
CA ARG A 282 17.87 10.24 -7.67
C ARG A 282 18.39 9.11 -6.79
N LYS A 283 17.71 8.86 -5.64
CA LYS A 283 18.08 7.76 -4.72
C LYS A 283 18.07 6.39 -5.42
N ASN A 284 17.11 6.17 -6.31
CA ASN A 284 16.96 4.92 -7.04
C ASN A 284 17.65 4.91 -8.42
N LYS A 285 18.41 5.96 -8.78
CA LYS A 285 19.10 6.10 -10.08
C LYS A 285 18.15 5.94 -11.28
N LEU A 286 16.94 6.50 -11.17
CA LEU A 286 15.90 6.45 -12.21
C LEU A 286 15.63 7.85 -12.74
N ALA A 287 15.21 7.95 -14.00
CA ALA A 287 14.70 9.17 -14.62
C ALA A 287 13.30 8.93 -15.19
N ALA A 288 12.44 9.95 -15.11
CA ALA A 288 11.10 9.88 -15.65
C ALA A 288 11.05 10.35 -17.11
N THR A 289 10.34 9.65 -17.96
CA THR A 289 10.03 10.08 -19.33
C THR A 289 8.65 10.68 -19.45
N ARG A 290 7.79 10.44 -18.45
CA ARG A 290 6.43 11.00 -18.40
C ARG A 290 6.05 11.41 -16.98
N VAL A 291 5.13 12.36 -16.89
CA VAL A 291 4.51 12.79 -15.63
C VAL A 291 3.02 12.46 -15.64
N ARG A 292 2.50 12.07 -14.49
CA ARG A 292 1.07 11.91 -14.23
C ARG A 292 0.68 12.79 -13.05
N ILE A 293 -0.44 13.48 -13.17
CA ILE A 293 -1.09 14.16 -12.06
C ILE A 293 -2.45 13.55 -11.81
N SER A 294 -2.82 13.49 -10.53
CA SER A 294 -4.12 13.07 -10.07
C SER A 294 -4.74 14.21 -9.25
N VAL A 295 -5.94 14.60 -9.61
CA VAL A 295 -6.68 15.72 -9.01
C VAL A 295 -7.97 15.19 -8.44
N ARG A 296 -8.22 15.46 -7.16
CA ARG A 296 -9.48 15.13 -6.50
C ARG A 296 -10.10 16.41 -5.98
N ASP A 297 -11.34 16.66 -6.34
CA ASP A 297 -12.09 17.82 -5.88
C ASP A 297 -12.79 17.58 -4.53
N ASN A 298 -13.45 18.61 -4.00
CA ASN A 298 -14.14 18.55 -2.72
C ASN A 298 -15.45 17.75 -2.76
N THR A 299 -15.95 17.39 -3.96
CA THR A 299 -17.04 16.41 -4.13
C THR A 299 -16.51 14.96 -4.14
N LEU A 300 -15.20 14.79 -3.97
CA LEU A 300 -14.47 13.52 -4.02
C LEU A 300 -14.38 12.92 -5.44
N SER A 301 -14.75 13.65 -6.48
CA SER A 301 -14.54 13.26 -7.88
C SER A 301 -13.05 13.26 -8.19
N HIS A 302 -12.60 12.26 -8.92
CA HIS A 302 -11.17 12.01 -9.18
C HIS A 302 -10.90 11.96 -10.67
N ARG A 303 -9.83 12.64 -11.11
CA ARG A 303 -9.38 12.65 -12.50
C ARG A 303 -7.87 12.52 -12.58
N GLU A 304 -7.38 11.79 -13.57
CA GLU A 304 -5.96 11.63 -13.86
C GLU A 304 -5.59 12.15 -15.24
N TYR A 305 -4.44 12.78 -15.33
CA TYR A 305 -3.88 13.29 -16.57
C TYR A 305 -2.41 12.89 -16.67
N GLN A 306 -1.94 12.55 -17.86
CA GLN A 306 -0.54 12.22 -18.08
C GLN A 306 -0.02 12.85 -19.39
N GLY A 307 1.30 13.12 -19.40
CA GLY A 307 1.98 13.73 -20.53
C GLY A 307 3.46 13.35 -20.58
N LYS A 308 4.06 13.50 -21.76
CA LYS A 308 5.50 13.29 -21.95
C LYS A 308 6.29 14.46 -21.39
N LEU A 309 7.50 14.17 -20.91
CA LEU A 309 8.53 15.16 -20.58
C LEU A 309 9.39 15.41 -21.81
N THR A 310 10.00 16.58 -21.89
CA THR A 310 10.88 16.94 -23.02
C THR A 310 12.13 16.07 -23.02
N PHE A 311 12.72 15.88 -21.84
CA PHE A 311 13.84 14.98 -21.61
C PHE A 311 13.52 13.99 -20.48
N PRO A 312 14.13 12.79 -20.49
CA PRO A 312 14.17 11.97 -19.28
C PRO A 312 14.80 12.76 -18.14
N THR A 313 14.11 12.88 -17.01
CA THR A 313 14.56 13.81 -15.97
C THR A 313 14.39 13.28 -14.56
N GLN A 314 15.26 13.75 -13.66
CA GLN A 314 15.13 13.67 -12.21
C GLN A 314 14.80 15.03 -11.60
N SER A 315 14.69 16.08 -12.44
CA SER A 315 14.45 17.45 -11.99
C SER A 315 13.02 17.62 -11.48
N TYR A 316 12.91 17.92 -10.21
CA TYR A 316 11.61 18.18 -9.60
C TYR A 316 10.95 19.46 -10.14
N THR A 317 11.76 20.45 -10.56
CA THR A 317 11.21 21.68 -11.16
C THR A 317 10.62 21.40 -12.54
N GLU A 318 11.22 20.52 -13.34
CA GLU A 318 10.69 20.10 -14.63
C GLU A 318 9.44 19.23 -14.48
N ILE A 319 9.45 18.29 -13.53
CA ILE A 319 8.29 17.45 -13.22
C ILE A 319 7.11 18.32 -12.75
N ALA A 320 7.35 19.27 -11.85
CA ALA A 320 6.33 20.20 -11.36
C ALA A 320 5.76 21.08 -12.48
N ALA A 321 6.64 21.63 -13.33
CA ALA A 321 6.23 22.48 -14.44
C ALA A 321 5.37 21.71 -15.45
N ALA A 322 5.78 20.51 -15.83
CA ALA A 322 5.01 19.64 -16.73
C ALA A 322 3.67 19.20 -16.10
N GLY A 323 3.65 18.89 -14.81
CA GLY A 323 2.43 18.58 -14.07
C GLY A 323 1.45 19.75 -14.04
N PHE A 324 1.95 20.95 -13.79
CA PHE A 324 1.12 22.16 -13.78
C PHE A 324 0.60 22.52 -15.18
N GLU A 325 1.42 22.35 -16.22
CA GLU A 325 0.99 22.54 -17.60
C GLU A 325 -0.14 21.58 -18.00
N LEU A 326 -0.02 20.30 -17.62
CA LEU A 326 -1.08 19.30 -17.81
C LEU A 326 -2.38 19.71 -17.09
N PHE A 327 -2.25 20.20 -15.84
CA PHE A 327 -3.37 20.71 -15.09
C PHE A 327 -4.06 21.86 -15.85
N CYS A 328 -3.32 22.86 -16.26
CA CYS A 328 -3.87 24.04 -16.97
C CYS A 328 -4.52 23.68 -18.31
N LYS A 329 -3.96 22.69 -19.04
CA LYS A 329 -4.46 22.27 -20.35
C LYS A 329 -5.67 21.36 -20.31
N LYS A 330 -5.75 20.48 -19.30
CA LYS A 330 -6.70 19.36 -19.30
C LYS A 330 -7.76 19.42 -18.21
N HIS A 331 -7.45 20.08 -17.08
CA HIS A 331 -8.39 20.13 -15.97
C HIS A 331 -9.38 21.28 -16.12
N THR A 332 -10.68 20.93 -16.11
CA THR A 332 -11.77 21.91 -16.05
C THR A 332 -12.07 22.17 -14.57
N TRP A 333 -11.88 23.41 -14.13
CA TRP A 333 -12.07 23.84 -12.76
C TRP A 333 -13.54 24.07 -12.45
N ASN A 334 -14.24 23.02 -12.03
CA ASN A 334 -15.67 23.12 -11.67
C ASN A 334 -15.87 23.25 -10.16
N ASN A 335 -14.99 22.58 -9.37
CA ASN A 335 -15.04 22.52 -7.92
C ASN A 335 -13.67 22.79 -7.33
N ASN A 336 -13.62 23.21 -6.07
CA ASN A 336 -12.37 23.41 -5.35
C ASN A 336 -11.59 22.09 -5.20
N ILE A 337 -10.27 22.17 -5.24
CA ILE A 337 -9.41 20.99 -5.25
C ILE A 337 -9.06 20.61 -3.82
N ARG A 338 -9.37 19.36 -3.45
CA ARG A 338 -9.13 18.79 -2.13
C ARG A 338 -7.76 18.10 -2.01
N SER A 339 -7.34 17.37 -3.03
CA SER A 339 -6.06 16.66 -3.02
C SER A 339 -5.40 16.63 -4.38
N LEU A 340 -4.07 16.59 -4.35
CA LEU A 340 -3.22 16.50 -5.53
C LEU A 340 -2.20 15.37 -5.35
N THR A 341 -1.90 14.69 -6.45
CA THR A 341 -0.78 13.74 -6.54
C THR A 341 0.01 14.05 -7.80
N ILE A 342 1.33 13.99 -7.73
CA ILE A 342 2.21 14.02 -8.89
C ILE A 342 3.06 12.76 -8.91
N SER A 343 3.22 12.15 -10.07
CA SER A 343 3.95 10.90 -10.24
C SER A 343 4.83 10.96 -11.48
N ALA A 344 6.08 10.53 -11.31
CA ALA A 344 7.00 10.19 -12.37
C ALA A 344 6.68 8.76 -12.83
N ILE A 345 6.43 8.56 -14.10
CA ILE A 345 6.06 7.28 -14.71
C ILE A 345 6.91 6.99 -15.95
N ASP A 346 6.83 5.77 -16.46
CA ASP A 346 7.66 5.27 -17.57
C ASP A 346 9.15 5.52 -17.28
N LEU A 347 9.60 4.94 -16.16
CA LEU A 347 10.92 5.16 -15.61
C LEU A 347 11.99 4.39 -16.39
N ILE A 348 13.14 5.03 -16.57
CA ILE A 348 14.33 4.46 -17.18
C ILE A 348 15.56 4.67 -16.25
N PRO A 349 16.65 3.89 -16.37
CA PRO A 349 17.90 4.21 -15.68
C PRO A 349 18.37 5.63 -15.99
N SER A 350 18.89 6.33 -14.98
CA SER A 350 19.27 7.75 -15.11
C SER A 350 20.51 7.99 -15.98
N ASP A 351 21.27 6.94 -16.28
CA ASP A 351 22.43 6.93 -17.15
C ASP A 351 22.11 6.54 -18.60
N THR A 352 20.84 6.31 -18.91
CA THR A 352 20.39 6.01 -20.27
C THR A 352 20.75 7.18 -21.21
N PRO A 353 21.39 6.93 -22.36
CA PRO A 353 21.69 7.99 -23.33
C PRO A 353 20.43 8.75 -23.75
N ILE A 354 20.53 10.08 -23.79
CA ILE A 354 19.42 10.96 -24.17
C ILE A 354 19.60 11.38 -25.63
N GLN A 355 18.58 11.13 -26.45
CA GLN A 355 18.53 11.68 -27.79
C GLN A 355 18.25 13.20 -27.69
N LEU A 356 19.20 14.01 -28.15
CA LEU A 356 19.05 15.45 -28.22
C LEU A 356 18.29 15.83 -29.50
N ASP A 357 17.49 16.87 -29.40
CA ASP A 357 16.86 17.54 -30.54
C ASP A 357 17.40 18.97 -30.69
N LEU A 358 17.09 19.61 -31.83
CA LEU A 358 17.57 20.95 -32.15
C LEU A 358 16.77 22.07 -31.47
N TRP A 359 15.64 21.74 -30.87
CA TRP A 359 14.65 22.71 -30.37
C TRP A 359 14.67 22.84 -28.86
N SER A 360 15.22 21.86 -28.17
CA SER A 360 15.18 21.78 -26.71
C SER A 360 16.49 22.25 -26.08
N ASP A 361 16.40 23.07 -25.03
CA ASP A 361 17.57 23.62 -24.33
C ASP A 361 18.11 22.62 -23.30
N PHE A 362 18.97 21.73 -23.76
CA PHE A 362 19.65 20.76 -22.91
C PHE A 362 20.61 21.40 -21.90
N THR A 363 21.18 22.56 -22.21
CA THR A 363 22.06 23.30 -21.29
C THR A 363 21.28 23.75 -20.05
N LYS A 364 20.09 24.26 -20.26
CA LYS A 364 19.17 24.67 -19.19
C LYS A 364 18.72 23.48 -18.34
N HIS A 365 18.41 22.33 -18.99
CA HIS A 365 18.13 21.08 -18.31
C HIS A 365 19.25 20.66 -17.36
N ASN A 366 20.49 20.59 -17.84
CA ASN A 366 21.65 20.22 -17.02
C ASN A 366 21.92 21.20 -15.87
N LYS A 367 21.81 22.52 -16.11
CA LYS A 367 21.96 23.52 -15.07
C LYS A 367 20.94 23.31 -13.91
N ARG A 368 19.70 22.97 -14.24
CA ARG A 368 18.66 22.66 -13.25
C ARG A 368 19.02 21.44 -12.42
N LEU A 369 19.43 20.35 -13.05
CA LEU A 369 19.85 19.14 -12.35
C LEU A 369 21.00 19.40 -11.37
N ILE A 370 22.02 20.20 -11.80
CA ILE A 370 23.14 20.57 -10.93
C ILE A 370 22.66 21.43 -9.74
N LEU A 371 21.85 22.44 -10.01
CA LEU A 371 21.30 23.32 -8.96
C LEU A 371 20.51 22.50 -7.92
N GLU A 372 19.62 21.62 -8.38
CA GLU A 372 18.78 20.83 -7.49
C GLU A 372 19.59 19.84 -6.64
N ARG A 373 20.63 19.23 -7.19
CA ARG A 373 21.58 18.39 -6.44
C ARG A 373 22.32 19.21 -5.36
N THR A 374 22.74 20.43 -5.71
CA THR A 374 23.39 21.32 -4.74
C THR A 374 22.46 21.70 -3.61
N MET A 375 21.19 22.06 -3.93
CA MET A 375 20.19 22.36 -2.91
C MET A 375 19.94 21.14 -2.00
N GLU A 376 19.88 19.95 -2.56
CA GLU A 376 19.71 18.70 -1.80
C GLU A 376 20.89 18.41 -0.87
N ASP A 377 22.14 18.67 -1.33
CA ASP A 377 23.34 18.56 -0.50
C ASP A 377 23.34 19.55 0.67
N ILE A 378 22.91 20.78 0.44
CA ILE A 378 22.76 21.78 1.48
C ILE A 378 21.71 21.31 2.52
N ARG A 379 20.56 20.84 2.06
CA ARG A 379 19.49 20.32 2.94
C ARG A 379 19.92 19.12 3.77
N ARG A 380 20.73 18.24 3.18
CA ARG A 380 21.28 17.07 3.88
C ARG A 380 22.23 17.45 5.02
N ARG A 381 23.02 18.52 4.83
CA ARG A 381 24.01 19.01 5.82
C ARG A 381 23.41 19.90 6.89
N TYR A 382 22.49 20.76 6.53
CA TYR A 382 21.99 21.85 7.38
C TYR A 382 20.50 21.72 7.73
N GLY A 383 19.84 20.66 7.31
CA GLY A 383 18.42 20.42 7.55
C GLY A 383 17.53 20.83 6.38
N LEU A 384 16.34 20.24 6.36
CA LEU A 384 15.40 20.29 5.23
C LEU A 384 14.95 21.72 4.88
N HIS A 385 14.88 22.60 5.86
CA HIS A 385 14.40 23.98 5.71
C HIS A 385 15.53 25.01 5.50
N SER A 386 16.80 24.57 5.40
CA SER A 386 17.96 25.48 5.24
C SER A 386 17.94 26.25 3.92
N ILE A 387 17.34 25.72 2.88
CA ILE A 387 17.13 26.36 1.58
C ILE A 387 15.81 25.91 0.98
N ASN A 388 14.98 26.88 0.54
CA ASN A 388 13.69 26.57 -0.10
C ASN A 388 13.35 27.62 -1.17
N PHE A 389 12.36 27.33 -2.00
CA PHE A 389 11.79 28.32 -2.92
C PHE A 389 10.99 29.35 -2.13
N ALA A 390 11.15 30.64 -2.41
CA ALA A 390 10.41 31.69 -1.74
C ALA A 390 8.88 31.50 -1.84
N ALA A 391 8.40 31.01 -2.97
CA ALA A 391 6.98 30.71 -3.19
C ALA A 391 6.40 29.59 -2.28
N LEU A 392 7.25 28.80 -1.63
CA LEU A 392 6.84 27.70 -0.74
C LEU A 392 7.00 28.05 0.75
N THR A 393 7.41 29.28 1.08
CA THR A 393 7.66 29.69 2.47
C THR A 393 6.41 30.16 3.21
N THR A 394 5.37 30.56 2.46
CA THR A 394 4.12 31.10 3.05
C THR A 394 2.89 30.58 2.29
N GLY A 395 1.79 30.40 3.02
CA GLY A 395 0.47 30.10 2.40
C GLY A 395 0.31 28.71 1.79
N LEU A 396 1.24 27.80 2.06
CA LEU A 396 1.14 26.41 1.55
C LEU A 396 0.11 25.64 2.37
N LYS A 397 -1.00 25.24 1.72
CA LYS A 397 -2.09 24.49 2.34
C LYS A 397 -1.76 22.99 2.47
N MET A 398 -0.69 22.69 3.15
CA MET A 398 -0.19 21.34 3.42
C MET A 398 0.11 21.18 4.91
N PRO A 399 0.05 19.97 5.47
CA PRO A 399 0.45 19.71 6.85
C PRO A 399 1.85 20.25 7.15
N ALA A 400 1.99 20.90 8.30
CA ALA A 400 3.26 21.52 8.72
C ALA A 400 4.36 20.47 8.99
N HIS A 401 3.96 19.27 9.38
CA HIS A 401 4.88 18.16 9.64
C HIS A 401 4.98 17.29 8.39
N ARG A 402 6.15 17.29 7.74
CA ARG A 402 6.47 16.22 6.78
C ARG A 402 6.56 14.92 7.57
N GLU A 403 5.64 14.02 7.34
CA GLU A 403 5.78 12.66 7.84
C GLU A 403 7.10 12.09 7.34
N VAL A 404 7.85 11.44 8.24
CA VAL A 404 9.05 10.71 7.85
C VAL A 404 8.63 9.65 6.84
N GLU A 405 9.23 9.67 5.66
CA GLU A 405 8.91 8.68 4.65
C GLU A 405 9.41 7.30 5.08
N TYR A 406 8.49 6.39 5.27
CA TYR A 406 8.80 5.00 5.56
C TYR A 406 8.77 4.18 4.27
N LYS A 407 9.84 3.39 4.02
CA LYS A 407 9.81 2.37 2.97
C LYS A 407 8.91 1.24 3.46
N MET A 408 7.68 1.21 2.94
CA MET A 408 6.72 0.16 3.22
C MET A 408 7.15 -1.14 2.53
N PRO A 409 6.94 -2.31 3.16
CA PRO A 409 7.04 -3.58 2.47
C PRO A 409 6.10 -3.62 1.26
N SER A 410 6.52 -4.30 0.24
CA SER A 410 5.79 -4.33 -1.03
C SER A 410 4.50 -5.15 -0.97
N VAL A 411 3.65 -4.94 -1.96
CA VAL A 411 2.45 -5.73 -2.21
C VAL A 411 2.79 -6.98 -3.03
N MET A 412 1.89 -7.97 -3.00
CA MET A 412 2.02 -9.24 -3.73
C MET A 412 2.50 -9.06 -5.18
N TYR A 413 3.52 -9.83 -5.55
CA TYR A 413 4.00 -9.94 -6.93
C TYR A 413 3.35 -11.15 -7.63
N HIS A 414 3.00 -10.95 -8.90
CA HIS A 414 2.42 -11.97 -9.78
C HIS A 414 3.37 -12.28 -10.93
#